data_2dff57a2cf524ca95cbbb3aae06829c2
#
_entry.id   2dff57a2cf524ca95cbbb3aae06829c2
#
_cell.length_a   1.000
_cell.length_b   1.000
_cell.length_c   1.000
_cell.angle_alpha   90.00
_cell.angle_beta   90.00
_cell.angle_gamma   90.00
#
_symmetry.space_group_name_H-M   'P 1'
#
loop_
_entity.id
_entity.type
_entity.pdbx_description
1 polymer ?
#
loop_
_entity_poly.entity_id
_entity_poly.type
_entity_poly.pdbx_seq_one_letter_code
_entity_poly.pdbx_strand_id
1 'polypeptide(L)'
;MFGDGVDVKFVENTMHSFLLVGQSNMAGRGDLGEVPPIRNRFCHMLRMGRWQPMSEPINPDRSITDGKFKSGIGLSASFADEFSKKYYAPVGLIPCADGGTRIDEWESGSLLFDHAIMMTKLATRTSKLSGILWHQGESECRSDELVNSYADKLFRLVECFRSQLGGDDVPFIFGELSEDIDDSWGLGKNVARMNGIFKELSQQIKCSALVSVKGLGLKPDGIHFTSASYRELGIRYFNAYDRLISKK
;
A
#
# COMPACT_ATOMS: atom_id res chain seq x y z
N MET A 1 -25.66 10.29 26.99
CA MET A 1 -24.42 10.70 27.67
C MET A 1 -23.29 10.51 26.69
N PHE A 2 -22.77 11.58 26.14
CA PHE A 2 -21.61 11.55 25.25
C PHE A 2 -20.37 11.57 26.12
N GLY A 3 -19.58 10.50 26.07
CA GLY A 3 -18.37 10.37 26.85
C GLY A 3 -17.34 11.44 26.50
N ASP A 4 -16.64 11.90 27.51
CA ASP A 4 -15.65 12.95 27.51
C ASP A 4 -14.61 12.72 26.42
N GLY A 5 -14.63 13.61 25.42
CA GLY A 5 -13.61 13.64 24.39
C GLY A 5 -12.28 14.01 25.00
N VAL A 6 -11.37 13.06 25.04
CA VAL A 6 -9.95 13.37 25.32
C VAL A 6 -9.50 14.34 24.24
N ASP A 7 -9.22 15.56 24.61
CA ASP A 7 -8.63 16.59 23.74
C ASP A 7 -7.19 16.15 23.40
N VAL A 8 -7.05 15.35 22.35
CA VAL A 8 -5.74 14.95 21.82
C VAL A 8 -5.13 16.18 21.17
N LYS A 9 -4.26 16.86 21.89
CA LYS A 9 -3.44 17.92 21.32
C LYS A 9 -2.47 17.28 20.34
N PHE A 10 -2.64 17.57 19.04
CA PHE A 10 -1.64 17.19 18.05
C PHE A 10 -0.31 17.88 18.36
N VAL A 11 0.75 17.10 18.33
CA VAL A 11 2.11 17.61 18.46
C VAL A 11 2.53 18.32 17.18
N GLU A 12 1.94 17.93 16.04
CA GLU A 12 2.21 18.50 14.72
C GLU A 12 0.91 18.68 13.92
N ASN A 13 0.70 19.87 13.35
CA ASN A 13 -0.46 20.17 12.53
C ASN A 13 -0.32 19.74 11.07
N THR A 14 0.88 19.31 10.66
CA THR A 14 1.16 18.89 9.30
C THR A 14 0.54 17.53 8.99
N MET A 15 -0.29 17.44 7.96
CA MET A 15 -0.79 16.15 7.50
C MET A 15 0.33 15.34 6.85
N HIS A 16 0.53 14.11 7.34
CA HIS A 16 1.43 13.13 6.74
C HIS A 16 0.70 12.32 5.68
N SER A 17 1.18 12.35 4.45
CA SER A 17 0.53 11.62 3.36
C SER A 17 1.35 10.40 2.93
N PHE A 18 0.64 9.35 2.49
CA PHE A 18 1.21 8.09 2.03
C PHE A 18 0.66 7.73 0.66
N LEU A 19 1.56 7.51 -0.30
CA LEU A 19 1.20 7.04 -1.63
C LEU A 19 0.98 5.52 -1.59
N LEU A 20 -0.16 5.06 -2.08
CA LEU A 20 -0.56 3.66 -2.13
C LEU A 20 -0.49 3.18 -3.58
N VAL A 21 0.47 2.35 -3.91
CA VAL A 21 0.75 1.86 -5.28
C VAL A 21 0.98 0.35 -5.31
N GLY A 22 0.72 -0.27 -6.43
CA GLY A 22 0.76 -1.71 -6.61
C GLY A 22 -0.54 -2.25 -7.18
N GLN A 23 -0.85 -3.52 -6.89
CA GLN A 23 -2.01 -4.17 -7.49
C GLN A 23 -3.15 -4.48 -6.49
N SER A 24 -3.91 -5.53 -6.73
CA SER A 24 -5.15 -5.82 -6.00
C SER A 24 -4.98 -5.95 -4.49
N ASN A 25 -3.87 -6.52 -4.02
CA ASN A 25 -3.60 -6.65 -2.58
C ASN A 25 -3.20 -5.32 -1.91
N MET A 26 -2.77 -4.31 -2.68
CA MET A 26 -2.68 -2.93 -2.18
C MET A 26 -4.04 -2.22 -2.22
N ALA A 27 -4.79 -2.38 -3.31
CA ALA A 27 -6.10 -1.77 -3.47
C ALA A 27 -7.11 -2.25 -2.42
N GLY A 28 -6.97 -3.51 -1.97
CA GLY A 28 -7.88 -4.18 -1.04
C GLY A 28 -9.00 -4.93 -1.77
N ARG A 29 -9.24 -6.18 -1.32
CA ARG A 29 -10.29 -7.08 -1.86
C ARG A 29 -11.08 -7.75 -0.75
N GLY A 30 -10.86 -7.38 0.51
CA GLY A 30 -11.63 -7.88 1.64
C GLY A 30 -13.08 -7.38 1.60
N ASP A 31 -13.99 -8.19 2.11
CA ASP A 31 -15.42 -7.88 2.09
C ASP A 31 -15.75 -6.85 3.17
N LEU A 32 -16.47 -5.79 2.79
CA LEU A 32 -16.72 -4.63 3.66
C LEU A 32 -17.54 -4.95 4.92
N GLY A 33 -18.33 -6.02 4.91
CA GLY A 33 -19.15 -6.45 6.05
C GLY A 33 -18.46 -7.38 7.05
N GLU A 34 -17.26 -7.90 6.74
CA GLU A 34 -16.61 -8.92 7.56
C GLU A 34 -15.88 -8.37 8.79
N VAL A 35 -15.49 -7.12 8.74
CA VAL A 35 -14.76 -6.46 9.84
C VAL A 35 -15.35 -5.09 10.14
N PRO A 36 -15.29 -4.61 11.39
CA PRO A 36 -15.74 -3.27 11.72
C PRO A 36 -15.01 -2.21 10.90
N PRO A 37 -15.71 -1.18 10.39
CA PRO A 37 -15.07 -0.08 9.69
C PRO A 37 -14.18 0.72 10.65
N ILE A 38 -13.00 1.11 10.18
CA ILE A 38 -12.11 2.00 10.91
C ILE A 38 -12.61 3.44 10.72
N ARG A 39 -13.00 4.07 11.84
CA ARG A 39 -13.45 5.45 11.87
C ARG A 39 -12.50 6.27 12.74
N ASN A 40 -11.60 7.00 12.09
CA ASN A 40 -10.67 7.89 12.76
C ASN A 40 -10.75 9.27 12.09
N ARG A 41 -11.21 10.28 12.84
CA ARG A 41 -11.42 11.66 12.34
C ARG A 41 -10.15 12.33 11.83
N PHE A 42 -8.99 11.80 12.16
CA PHE A 42 -7.70 12.32 11.75
C PHE A 42 -7.13 11.63 10.51
N CYS A 43 -7.79 10.55 10.06
CA CYS A 43 -7.40 9.86 8.84
C CYS A 43 -8.26 10.35 7.67
N HIS A 44 -7.59 10.66 6.58
CA HIS A 44 -8.18 11.21 5.35
C HIS A 44 -7.73 10.36 4.15
N MET A 45 -8.46 10.46 3.06
CA MET A 45 -8.09 9.89 1.76
C MET A 45 -8.26 10.95 0.68
N LEU A 46 -7.40 10.92 -0.31
CA LEU A 46 -7.52 11.77 -1.49
C LEU A 46 -8.53 11.13 -2.46
N ARG A 47 -9.64 11.80 -2.66
CA ARG A 47 -10.67 11.35 -3.61
C ARG A 47 -11.17 12.53 -4.41
N MET A 48 -11.27 12.36 -5.72
CA MET A 48 -11.67 13.44 -6.65
C MET A 48 -10.83 14.73 -6.46
N GLY A 49 -9.53 14.56 -6.22
CA GLY A 49 -8.59 15.69 -6.04
C GLY A 49 -8.71 16.44 -4.72
N ARG A 50 -9.45 15.90 -3.72
CA ARG A 50 -9.66 16.57 -2.43
C ARG A 50 -9.47 15.59 -1.28
N TRP A 51 -8.97 16.08 -0.16
CA TRP A 51 -8.97 15.33 1.09
C TRP A 51 -10.40 15.17 1.62
N GLN A 52 -10.77 13.94 1.89
CA GLN A 52 -12.07 13.57 2.48
C GLN A 52 -11.81 12.70 3.72
N PRO A 53 -12.75 12.66 4.68
CA PRO A 53 -12.66 11.71 5.77
C PRO A 53 -12.45 10.28 5.23
N MET A 54 -11.55 9.54 5.86
CA MET A 54 -11.26 8.17 5.48
C MET A 54 -12.50 7.29 5.60
N SER A 55 -12.83 6.60 4.54
CA SER A 55 -13.89 5.58 4.50
C SER A 55 -13.51 4.47 3.52
N GLU A 56 -13.80 3.23 3.86
CA GLU A 56 -13.53 2.09 3.01
C GLU A 56 -14.69 1.85 2.01
N PRO A 57 -14.36 1.45 0.80
CA PRO A 57 -13.02 1.17 0.27
C PRO A 57 -12.19 2.44 0.06
N ILE A 58 -10.89 2.36 0.41
CA ILE A 58 -9.97 3.50 0.24
C ILE A 58 -9.64 3.69 -1.24
N ASN A 59 -9.26 2.61 -1.92
CA ASN A 59 -8.92 2.66 -3.33
C ASN A 59 -10.22 2.68 -4.18
N PRO A 60 -10.28 3.46 -5.28
CA PRO A 60 -11.40 3.39 -6.21
C PRO A 60 -11.45 2.04 -6.92
N ASP A 61 -12.61 1.67 -7.42
CA ASP A 61 -12.76 0.49 -8.28
C ASP A 61 -11.94 0.67 -9.58
N ARG A 62 -11.39 -0.43 -10.09
CA ARG A 62 -10.57 -0.41 -11.31
C ARG A 62 -11.35 0.03 -12.53
N SER A 63 -12.59 -0.45 -12.65
CA SER A 63 -13.47 -0.09 -13.75
C SER A 63 -14.90 0.08 -13.28
N ILE A 64 -15.52 1.18 -13.71
CA ILE A 64 -16.95 1.43 -13.49
C ILE A 64 -17.83 0.64 -14.46
N THR A 65 -17.26 0.07 -15.53
CA THR A 65 -18.01 -0.56 -16.62
C THR A 65 -18.20 -2.06 -16.47
N ASP A 66 -17.25 -2.79 -15.89
CA ASP A 66 -17.33 -4.24 -15.80
C ASP A 66 -17.86 -4.77 -14.46
N GLY A 67 -17.85 -3.97 -13.42
CA GLY A 67 -18.35 -4.31 -12.08
C GLY A 67 -17.66 -5.50 -11.40
N LYS A 68 -16.65 -6.10 -12.03
CA LYS A 68 -15.99 -7.32 -11.58
C LYS A 68 -14.89 -7.10 -10.55
N PHE A 69 -14.20 -5.97 -10.62
CA PHE A 69 -13.03 -5.68 -9.81
C PHE A 69 -13.28 -4.53 -8.84
N LYS A 70 -14.13 -4.81 -7.86
CA LYS A 70 -14.42 -3.84 -6.79
C LYS A 70 -13.32 -3.84 -5.74
N SER A 71 -13.00 -2.65 -5.27
CA SER A 71 -12.16 -2.47 -4.09
C SER A 71 -12.96 -2.74 -2.81
N GLY A 72 -12.28 -3.19 -1.78
CA GLY A 72 -12.87 -3.55 -0.50
C GLY A 72 -11.98 -3.16 0.67
N ILE A 73 -12.05 -3.94 1.74
CA ILE A 73 -11.12 -3.80 2.86
C ILE A 73 -9.69 -4.02 2.35
N GLY A 74 -8.80 -3.11 2.70
CA GLY A 74 -7.37 -3.16 2.37
C GLY A 74 -6.49 -2.86 3.59
N LEU A 75 -5.19 -2.92 3.39
CA LEU A 75 -4.20 -2.69 4.45
C LEU A 75 -4.10 -1.21 4.89
N SER A 76 -4.47 -0.29 4.03
CA SER A 76 -4.16 1.14 4.20
C SER A 76 -4.93 1.81 5.33
N ALA A 77 -6.17 1.39 5.63
CA ALA A 77 -6.96 1.99 6.68
C ALA A 77 -6.38 1.70 8.08
N SER A 78 -5.97 0.46 8.36
CA SER A 78 -5.33 0.12 9.64
C SER A 78 -3.92 0.70 9.74
N PHE A 79 -3.17 0.80 8.64
CA PHE A 79 -1.90 1.53 8.61
C PHE A 79 -2.08 2.99 9.05
N ALA A 80 -3.05 3.70 8.47
CA ALA A 80 -3.30 5.11 8.77
C ALA A 80 -3.77 5.31 10.23
N ASP A 81 -4.60 4.43 10.71
CA ASP A 81 -5.11 4.45 12.08
C ASP A 81 -3.99 4.29 13.11
N GLU A 82 -3.12 3.32 12.92
CA GLU A 82 -1.95 3.09 13.80
C GLU A 82 -0.95 4.25 13.74
N PHE A 83 -0.68 4.79 12.55
CA PHE A 83 0.16 5.97 12.41
C PHE A 83 -0.41 7.15 13.19
N SER A 84 -1.68 7.46 12.96
CA SER A 84 -2.35 8.59 13.61
C SER A 84 -2.35 8.46 15.15
N LYS A 85 -2.60 7.25 15.66
CA LYS A 85 -2.57 6.98 17.11
C LYS A 85 -1.18 7.15 17.71
N LYS A 86 -0.15 6.64 17.04
CA LYS A 86 1.21 6.69 17.57
C LYS A 86 1.82 8.08 17.53
N TYR A 87 1.67 8.79 16.42
CA TYR A 87 2.32 10.08 16.19
C TYR A 87 1.45 11.27 16.56
N TYR A 88 0.18 11.04 16.94
CA TYR A 88 -0.79 12.11 17.21
C TYR A 88 -0.84 13.14 16.07
N ALA A 89 -0.85 12.66 14.85
CA ALA A 89 -0.78 13.47 13.63
C ALA A 89 -1.88 13.09 12.62
N PRO A 90 -2.38 14.05 11.82
CA PRO A 90 -3.32 13.77 10.75
C PRO A 90 -2.63 13.00 9.61
N VAL A 91 -3.36 12.04 9.05
CA VAL A 91 -2.89 11.16 7.98
C VAL A 91 -3.73 11.32 6.72
N GLY A 92 -3.09 11.36 5.57
CA GLY A 92 -3.70 11.38 4.25
C GLY A 92 -3.25 10.18 3.41
N LEU A 93 -4.19 9.40 2.91
CA LEU A 93 -3.94 8.28 1.99
C LEU A 93 -4.14 8.73 0.55
N ILE A 94 -3.19 8.42 -0.33
CA ILE A 94 -3.22 8.75 -1.77
C ILE A 94 -3.40 7.44 -2.54
N PRO A 95 -4.64 6.98 -2.80
CA PRO A 95 -4.90 5.69 -3.40
C PRO A 95 -4.70 5.73 -4.92
N CYS A 96 -3.68 5.02 -5.40
CA CYS A 96 -3.32 4.90 -6.81
C CYS A 96 -3.12 3.44 -7.25
N ALA A 97 -3.41 2.44 -6.41
CA ALA A 97 -3.23 1.04 -6.79
C ALA A 97 -4.21 0.60 -7.87
N ASP A 98 -3.76 -0.25 -8.80
CA ASP A 98 -4.58 -0.82 -9.86
C ASP A 98 -4.44 -2.35 -9.92
N GLY A 99 -5.56 -3.07 -9.78
CA GLY A 99 -5.59 -4.51 -9.64
C GLY A 99 -5.16 -5.26 -10.90
N GLY A 100 -4.37 -6.34 -10.74
CA GLY A 100 -3.93 -7.22 -11.82
C GLY A 100 -2.83 -6.66 -12.70
N THR A 101 -2.26 -5.52 -12.34
CA THR A 101 -1.19 -4.86 -13.12
C THR A 101 0.16 -5.54 -12.93
N ARG A 102 0.99 -5.50 -13.97
CA ARG A 102 2.40 -5.87 -13.93
C ARG A 102 3.26 -4.66 -13.64
N ILE A 103 4.48 -4.90 -13.18
CA ILE A 103 5.43 -3.83 -12.87
C ILE A 103 5.76 -2.97 -14.12
N ASP A 104 5.70 -3.54 -15.32
CA ASP A 104 5.92 -2.80 -16.59
C ASP A 104 4.90 -1.66 -16.79
N GLU A 105 3.68 -1.84 -16.26
CA GLU A 105 2.63 -0.83 -16.34
C GLU A 105 2.86 0.35 -15.37
N TRP A 106 3.91 0.25 -14.54
CA TRP A 106 4.34 1.27 -13.59
C TRP A 106 5.66 1.95 -13.97
N GLU A 107 6.22 1.64 -15.13
CA GLU A 107 7.45 2.31 -15.60
C GLU A 107 7.24 3.82 -15.74
N SER A 108 8.31 4.58 -15.55
CA SER A 108 8.28 6.05 -15.71
C SER A 108 7.73 6.46 -17.08
N GLY A 109 6.73 7.33 -17.09
CA GLY A 109 6.00 7.74 -18.28
C GLY A 109 4.82 6.84 -18.66
N SER A 110 4.57 5.76 -17.91
CA SER A 110 3.33 5.00 -18.05
C SER A 110 2.15 5.72 -17.39
N LEU A 111 0.93 5.34 -17.80
CA LEU A 111 -0.29 5.95 -17.26
C LEU A 111 -0.38 5.84 -15.72
N LEU A 112 -0.04 4.67 -15.16
CA LEU A 112 -0.17 4.43 -13.71
C LEU A 112 0.89 5.22 -12.92
N PHE A 113 2.12 5.27 -13.43
CA PHE A 113 3.19 6.05 -12.83
C PHE A 113 2.84 7.55 -12.85
N ASP A 114 2.48 8.09 -14.02
CA ASP A 114 2.18 9.51 -14.17
C ASP A 114 0.96 9.92 -13.34
N HIS A 115 -0.06 9.05 -13.27
CA HIS A 115 -1.20 9.25 -12.37
C HIS A 115 -0.77 9.32 -10.89
N ALA A 116 0.07 8.38 -10.43
CA ALA A 116 0.56 8.36 -9.06
C ALA A 116 1.39 9.63 -8.73
N ILE A 117 2.25 10.06 -9.65
CA ILE A 117 3.03 11.30 -9.52
C ILE A 117 2.10 12.52 -9.43
N MET A 118 1.14 12.62 -10.34
CA MET A 118 0.19 13.76 -10.39
C MET A 118 -0.63 13.85 -9.09
N MET A 119 -1.18 12.72 -8.63
CA MET A 119 -1.99 12.67 -7.41
C MET A 119 -1.16 13.01 -6.17
N THR A 120 0.08 12.54 -6.11
CA THR A 120 0.98 12.87 -5.00
C THR A 120 1.37 14.35 -5.02
N LYS A 121 1.72 14.91 -6.16
CA LYS A 121 2.01 16.35 -6.28
C LYS A 121 0.80 17.24 -5.92
N LEU A 122 -0.41 16.78 -6.24
CA LEU A 122 -1.63 17.47 -5.83
C LEU A 122 -1.80 17.42 -4.30
N ALA A 123 -1.64 16.23 -3.71
CA ALA A 123 -1.77 15.99 -2.27
C ALA A 123 -0.75 16.81 -1.45
N THR A 124 0.51 16.84 -1.90
CA THR A 124 1.61 17.51 -1.19
C THR A 124 1.55 19.05 -1.22
N ARG A 125 0.56 19.62 -1.89
CA ARG A 125 0.26 21.06 -1.73
C ARG A 125 -0.22 21.41 -0.32
N THR A 126 -0.78 20.43 0.40
CA THR A 126 -1.36 20.61 1.74
C THR A 126 -0.96 19.51 2.71
N SER A 127 -0.02 18.64 2.33
CA SER A 127 0.51 17.56 3.16
C SER A 127 1.99 17.35 2.89
N LYS A 128 2.66 16.59 3.77
CA LYS A 128 4.03 16.12 3.59
C LYS A 128 4.01 14.67 3.18
N LEU A 129 4.59 14.31 2.03
CA LEU A 129 4.77 12.90 1.69
C LEU A 129 5.72 12.25 2.70
N SER A 130 5.22 11.26 3.41
CA SER A 130 5.93 10.57 4.49
C SER A 130 6.27 9.13 4.16
N GLY A 131 5.78 8.59 3.05
CA GLY A 131 6.15 7.26 2.58
C GLY A 131 5.37 6.81 1.37
N ILE A 132 5.89 5.76 0.75
CA ILE A 132 5.26 5.03 -0.37
C ILE A 132 5.03 3.59 0.11
N LEU A 133 3.80 3.11 -0.04
CA LEU A 133 3.43 1.73 0.27
C LEU A 133 3.19 0.98 -1.04
N TRP A 134 3.92 -0.13 -1.22
CA TRP A 134 3.86 -0.97 -2.41
C TRP A 134 3.45 -2.39 -2.06
N HIS A 135 2.49 -2.95 -2.81
CA HIS A 135 2.17 -4.38 -2.74
C HIS A 135 1.81 -4.87 -4.13
N GLN A 136 2.74 -5.62 -4.76
CA GLN A 136 2.60 -6.11 -6.13
C GLN A 136 3.68 -7.17 -6.39
N GLY A 137 3.47 -8.03 -7.36
CA GLY A 137 4.40 -9.07 -7.80
C GLY A 137 3.70 -10.37 -8.21
N GLU A 138 2.44 -10.54 -7.85
CA GLU A 138 1.68 -11.75 -8.17
C GLU A 138 1.55 -11.95 -9.69
N SER A 139 1.38 -10.87 -10.43
CA SER A 139 1.25 -10.93 -11.90
C SER A 139 2.51 -11.43 -12.60
N GLU A 140 3.68 -11.19 -12.03
CA GLU A 140 4.98 -11.62 -12.55
C GLU A 140 5.28 -13.08 -12.23
N CYS A 141 4.71 -13.63 -11.16
CA CYS A 141 4.95 -15.02 -10.76
C CYS A 141 4.47 -16.05 -11.80
N ARG A 142 3.76 -15.62 -12.84
CA ARG A 142 3.31 -16.46 -13.95
C ARG A 142 4.44 -16.91 -14.89
N SER A 143 5.58 -16.24 -14.89
CA SER A 143 6.67 -16.49 -15.83
C SER A 143 8.03 -16.31 -15.16
N ASP A 144 8.94 -17.24 -15.41
CA ASP A 144 10.32 -17.16 -14.92
C ASP A 144 11.05 -15.91 -15.47
N GLU A 145 10.74 -15.51 -16.70
CA GLU A 145 11.30 -14.32 -17.34
C GLU A 145 10.87 -13.04 -16.61
N LEU A 146 9.59 -12.94 -16.29
CA LEU A 146 9.05 -11.78 -15.57
C LEU A 146 9.65 -11.67 -14.17
N VAL A 147 9.77 -12.80 -13.45
CA VAL A 147 10.40 -12.83 -12.13
C VAL A 147 11.87 -12.42 -12.21
N ASN A 148 12.62 -12.91 -13.23
CA ASN A 148 14.03 -12.57 -13.40
C ASN A 148 14.30 -11.08 -13.61
N SER A 149 13.37 -10.39 -14.26
CA SER A 149 13.51 -8.95 -14.56
C SER A 149 12.97 -8.04 -13.45
N TYR A 150 12.29 -8.61 -12.45
CA TYR A 150 11.55 -7.82 -11.45
C TYR A 150 12.44 -6.95 -10.57
N ALA A 151 13.57 -7.48 -10.10
CA ALA A 151 14.47 -6.76 -9.21
C ALA A 151 14.92 -5.41 -9.78
N ASP A 152 15.43 -5.44 -11.02
CA ASP A 152 15.90 -4.24 -11.69
C ASP A 152 14.78 -3.24 -11.97
N LYS A 153 13.58 -3.74 -12.28
CA LYS A 153 12.42 -2.90 -12.54
C LYS A 153 11.93 -2.21 -11.27
N LEU A 154 11.81 -2.95 -10.16
CA LEU A 154 11.37 -2.35 -8.90
C LEU A 154 12.40 -1.35 -8.37
N PHE A 155 13.69 -1.67 -8.46
CA PHE A 155 14.74 -0.75 -8.06
C PHE A 155 14.64 0.58 -8.84
N ARG A 156 14.55 0.52 -10.16
CA ARG A 156 14.38 1.71 -11.02
C ARG A 156 13.09 2.47 -10.73
N LEU A 157 11.99 1.75 -10.50
CA LEU A 157 10.71 2.37 -10.18
C LEU A 157 10.79 3.20 -8.89
N VAL A 158 11.43 2.65 -7.85
CA VAL A 158 11.64 3.37 -6.57
C VAL A 158 12.48 4.63 -6.79
N GLU A 159 13.57 4.53 -7.57
CA GLU A 159 14.41 5.68 -7.93
C GLU A 159 13.60 6.75 -8.68
N CYS A 160 12.77 6.34 -9.65
CA CYS A 160 11.91 7.25 -10.40
C CYS A 160 10.86 7.95 -9.51
N PHE A 161 10.21 7.22 -8.60
CA PHE A 161 9.29 7.85 -7.65
C PHE A 161 10.00 8.87 -6.76
N ARG A 162 11.15 8.50 -6.21
CA ARG A 162 11.91 9.37 -5.31
C ARG A 162 12.43 10.62 -6.00
N SER A 163 12.97 10.50 -7.20
CA SER A 163 13.46 11.64 -7.97
C SER A 163 12.39 12.70 -8.25
N GLN A 164 11.13 12.27 -8.36
CA GLN A 164 10.01 13.17 -8.66
C GLN A 164 9.21 13.63 -7.42
N LEU A 165 9.32 12.93 -6.29
CA LEU A 165 8.44 13.12 -5.14
C LEU A 165 9.10 13.55 -3.84
N GLY A 166 10.42 13.72 -3.79
CA GLY A 166 11.02 14.25 -2.57
C GLY A 166 12.38 13.68 -2.19
N GLY A 167 12.99 12.87 -3.07
CA GLY A 167 14.35 12.38 -2.91
C GLY A 167 14.48 11.05 -2.15
N ASP A 168 15.73 10.65 -1.94
CA ASP A 168 16.13 9.31 -1.48
C ASP A 168 15.66 8.96 -0.06
N ASP A 169 15.28 9.96 0.71
CA ASP A 169 14.84 9.79 2.09
C ASP A 169 13.35 9.41 2.24
N VAL A 170 12.58 9.41 1.14
CA VAL A 170 11.18 8.96 1.21
C VAL A 170 11.13 7.47 1.49
N PRO A 171 10.53 7.05 2.64
CA PRO A 171 10.39 5.65 2.99
C PRO A 171 9.61 4.86 1.93
N PHE A 172 10.13 3.67 1.55
CA PHE A 172 9.46 2.74 0.65
C PHE A 172 9.21 1.43 1.38
N ILE A 173 7.94 1.14 1.66
CA ILE A 173 7.51 -0.05 2.39
C ILE A 173 6.81 -0.98 1.43
N PHE A 174 7.26 -2.23 1.35
CA PHE A 174 6.69 -3.20 0.43
C PHE A 174 6.50 -4.57 1.10
N GLY A 175 5.53 -5.35 0.61
CA GLY A 175 5.12 -6.60 1.24
C GLY A 175 5.53 -7.83 0.44
N GLU A 176 5.82 -8.93 1.16
CA GLU A 176 5.90 -10.27 0.58
C GLU A 176 4.57 -10.69 -0.05
N LEU A 177 4.62 -11.66 -0.95
CA LEU A 177 3.46 -12.36 -1.46
C LEU A 177 3.15 -13.57 -0.58
N SER A 178 1.88 -13.93 -0.45
CA SER A 178 1.50 -15.14 0.28
C SER A 178 2.00 -16.39 -0.45
N GLU A 179 2.68 -17.27 0.28
CA GLU A 179 3.08 -18.59 -0.25
C GLU A 179 1.92 -19.58 -0.27
N ASP A 180 0.79 -19.23 0.37
CA ASP A 180 -0.45 -20.03 0.39
C ASP A 180 -1.37 -19.71 -0.81
N ILE A 181 -0.89 -19.00 -1.84
CA ILE A 181 -1.65 -18.73 -3.06
C ILE A 181 -2.00 -20.05 -3.74
N ASP A 182 -3.29 -20.20 -4.11
CA ASP A 182 -3.81 -21.41 -4.74
C ASP A 182 -3.13 -21.70 -6.09
N ASP A 183 -2.75 -22.95 -6.32
CA ASP A 183 -2.07 -23.41 -7.55
C ASP A 183 -2.88 -23.15 -8.83
N SER A 184 -4.20 -23.01 -8.73
CA SER A 184 -5.06 -22.68 -9.89
C SER A 184 -4.69 -21.34 -10.55
N TRP A 185 -4.02 -20.44 -9.83
CA TRP A 185 -3.51 -19.19 -10.39
C TRP A 185 -2.23 -19.38 -11.21
N GLY A 186 -1.59 -20.55 -11.14
CA GLY A 186 -0.35 -20.86 -11.86
C GLY A 186 0.87 -20.08 -11.39
N LEU A 187 0.88 -19.61 -10.14
CA LEU A 187 1.94 -18.76 -9.57
C LEU A 187 2.92 -19.54 -8.69
N GLY A 188 2.51 -20.68 -8.17
CA GLY A 188 3.07 -21.44 -7.04
C GLY A 188 4.60 -21.39 -6.86
N LYS A 189 5.35 -21.97 -7.82
CA LYS A 189 6.82 -22.09 -7.70
C LYS A 189 7.56 -20.74 -7.70
N ASN A 190 6.97 -19.70 -8.24
CA ASN A 190 7.62 -18.40 -8.41
C ASN A 190 7.36 -17.45 -7.25
N VAL A 191 6.38 -17.71 -6.41
CA VAL A 191 6.08 -16.85 -5.24
C VAL A 191 7.25 -16.84 -4.25
N ALA A 192 7.73 -18.01 -3.83
CA ALA A 192 8.87 -18.10 -2.92
C ALA A 192 10.14 -17.44 -3.50
N ARG A 193 10.36 -17.59 -4.82
CA ARG A 193 11.46 -16.94 -5.52
C ARG A 193 11.30 -15.42 -5.55
N MET A 194 10.10 -14.90 -5.79
CA MET A 194 9.79 -13.47 -5.72
C MET A 194 10.04 -12.93 -4.31
N ASN A 195 9.62 -13.65 -3.27
CA ASN A 195 9.89 -13.26 -1.88
C ASN A 195 11.40 -13.24 -1.57
N GLY A 196 12.19 -14.14 -2.18
CA GLY A 196 13.65 -14.08 -2.13
C GLY A 196 14.19 -12.77 -2.71
N ILE A 197 13.71 -12.38 -3.90
CA ILE A 197 14.05 -11.10 -4.55
C ILE A 197 13.67 -9.91 -3.66
N PHE A 198 12.49 -9.90 -3.07
CA PHE A 198 12.08 -8.84 -2.16
C PHE A 198 13.01 -8.70 -0.95
N LYS A 199 13.44 -9.84 -0.40
CA LYS A 199 14.39 -9.84 0.73
C LYS A 199 15.74 -9.22 0.35
N GLU A 200 16.26 -9.54 -0.83
CA GLU A 200 17.49 -8.93 -1.34
C GLU A 200 17.32 -7.43 -1.61
N LEU A 201 16.22 -7.03 -2.26
CA LEU A 201 15.92 -5.62 -2.53
C LEU A 201 15.77 -4.79 -1.27
N SER A 202 15.22 -5.36 -0.19
CA SER A 202 15.09 -4.66 1.08
C SER A 202 16.44 -4.29 1.73
N GLN A 203 17.51 -4.95 1.31
CA GLN A 203 18.89 -4.64 1.75
C GLN A 203 19.59 -3.64 0.80
N GLN A 204 19.17 -3.58 -0.46
CA GLN A 204 19.77 -2.74 -1.49
C GLN A 204 19.11 -1.36 -1.58
N ILE A 205 17.80 -1.30 -1.46
CA ILE A 205 17.05 -0.05 -1.53
C ILE A 205 17.18 0.69 -0.19
N LYS A 206 17.89 1.80 -0.20
CA LYS A 206 18.00 2.65 1.00
C LYS A 206 16.63 3.10 1.49
N CYS A 207 16.48 3.33 2.78
CA CYS A 207 15.22 3.80 3.36
C CYS A 207 14.00 2.97 2.92
N SER A 208 14.14 1.65 2.97
CA SER A 208 13.07 0.71 2.67
C SER A 208 12.88 -0.35 3.75
N ALA A 209 11.71 -0.99 3.77
CA ALA A 209 11.43 -2.11 4.66
C ALA A 209 10.50 -3.11 3.98
N LEU A 210 10.80 -4.39 4.14
CA LEU A 210 9.98 -5.52 3.72
C LEU A 210 9.02 -5.93 4.84
N VAL A 211 7.77 -6.20 4.47
CA VAL A 211 6.70 -6.62 5.38
C VAL A 211 6.37 -8.09 5.15
N SER A 212 6.44 -8.89 6.20
CA SER A 212 6.05 -10.29 6.10
C SER A 212 4.54 -10.49 6.13
N VAL A 213 4.06 -11.36 5.26
CA VAL A 213 2.66 -11.79 5.20
C VAL A 213 2.43 -13.16 5.84
N LYS A 214 3.45 -13.74 6.44
CA LYS A 214 3.38 -15.08 7.03
C LYS A 214 2.22 -15.21 8.03
N GLY A 215 1.40 -16.25 7.84
CA GLY A 215 0.27 -16.56 8.69
C GLY A 215 -0.98 -15.70 8.44
N LEU A 216 -1.00 -14.90 7.39
CA LEU A 216 -2.20 -14.17 6.94
C LEU A 216 -3.04 -15.06 6.02
N GLY A 217 -4.31 -15.27 6.38
CA GLY A 217 -5.22 -16.10 5.61
C GLY A 217 -5.69 -15.42 4.32
N LEU A 218 -5.94 -16.24 3.30
CA LEU A 218 -6.50 -15.82 2.03
C LEU A 218 -8.01 -16.05 1.97
N LYS A 219 -8.67 -15.34 1.07
CA LYS A 219 -10.06 -15.56 0.69
C LYS A 219 -10.22 -16.88 -0.09
N PRO A 220 -11.46 -17.37 -0.28
CA PRO A 220 -11.72 -18.55 -1.12
C PRO A 220 -11.24 -18.41 -2.56
N ASP A 221 -10.96 -17.20 -3.04
CA ASP A 221 -10.38 -16.99 -4.36
C ASP A 221 -8.87 -17.38 -4.43
N GLY A 222 -8.26 -17.71 -3.29
CA GLY A 222 -6.92 -18.25 -3.18
C GLY A 222 -5.78 -17.28 -3.49
N ILE A 223 -6.04 -15.97 -3.63
CA ILE A 223 -5.01 -14.98 -3.95
C ILE A 223 -5.12 -13.69 -3.11
N HIS A 224 -6.32 -13.28 -2.75
CA HIS A 224 -6.53 -12.06 -1.98
C HIS A 224 -6.63 -12.38 -0.49
N PHE A 225 -6.10 -11.49 0.35
CA PHE A 225 -6.20 -11.64 1.80
C PHE A 225 -7.65 -11.49 2.30
N THR A 226 -7.99 -12.18 3.39
CA THR A 226 -9.25 -11.94 4.13
C THR A 226 -9.27 -10.52 4.69
N SER A 227 -10.46 -10.00 5.02
CA SER A 227 -10.58 -8.67 5.61
C SER A 227 -9.82 -8.55 6.94
N ALA A 228 -9.82 -9.59 7.76
CA ALA A 228 -9.04 -9.62 9.01
C ALA A 228 -7.53 -9.62 8.72
N SER A 229 -7.08 -10.37 7.72
CA SER A 229 -5.67 -10.37 7.29
C SER A 229 -5.21 -9.02 6.75
N TYR A 230 -6.07 -8.31 6.00
CA TYR A 230 -5.75 -6.94 5.58
C TYR A 230 -5.59 -5.97 6.76
N ARG A 231 -6.42 -6.10 7.82
CA ARG A 231 -6.24 -5.29 9.03
C ARG A 231 -4.88 -5.51 9.67
N GLU A 232 -4.52 -6.78 9.86
CA GLU A 232 -3.23 -7.16 10.41
C GLU A 232 -2.07 -6.73 9.48
N LEU A 233 -2.22 -6.89 8.16
CA LEU A 233 -1.20 -6.48 7.20
C LEU A 233 -0.91 -4.99 7.28
N GLY A 234 -1.94 -4.15 7.41
CA GLY A 234 -1.75 -2.71 7.60
C GLY A 234 -1.01 -2.35 8.88
N ILE A 235 -1.28 -3.07 9.98
CA ILE A 235 -0.52 -2.92 11.23
C ILE A 235 0.95 -3.32 11.01
N ARG A 236 1.22 -4.39 10.28
CA ARG A 236 2.60 -4.82 9.95
C ARG A 236 3.32 -3.80 9.08
N TYR A 237 2.64 -3.22 8.08
CA TYR A 237 3.19 -2.13 7.27
C TYR A 237 3.55 -0.92 8.14
N PHE A 238 2.67 -0.54 9.07
CA PHE A 238 2.95 0.53 10.01
C PHE A 238 4.16 0.20 10.89
N ASN A 239 4.22 -0.98 11.46
CA ASN A 239 5.34 -1.40 12.31
C ASN A 239 6.67 -1.44 11.55
N ALA A 240 6.66 -1.80 10.26
CA ALA A 240 7.84 -1.76 9.41
C ALA A 240 8.30 -0.32 9.14
N TYR A 241 7.36 0.56 8.81
CA TYR A 241 7.57 1.99 8.66
C TYR A 241 8.15 2.62 9.94
N ASP A 242 7.50 2.39 11.07
CA ASP A 242 7.90 2.94 12.37
C ASP A 242 9.33 2.54 12.77
N ARG A 243 9.68 1.26 12.62
CA ARG A 243 11.04 0.79 12.86
C ARG A 243 12.07 1.41 11.92
N LEU A 244 11.69 1.65 10.66
CA LEU A 244 12.58 2.24 9.67
C LEU A 244 12.91 3.70 10.01
N ILE A 245 11.91 4.50 10.35
CA ILE A 245 12.13 5.92 10.64
C ILE A 245 12.73 6.16 12.03
N SER A 246 12.49 5.25 12.99
CA SER A 246 13.07 5.34 14.35
C SER A 246 14.57 5.04 14.39
N LYS A 247 15.16 4.51 13.31
CA LYS A 247 16.60 4.24 13.19
C LYS A 247 17.39 5.42 12.60
N LYS A 248 16.69 6.45 12.14
CA LYS A 248 17.26 7.72 11.67
C LYS A 248 17.44 8.70 12.82
#